data_2ecf16b14ce7a01dfd8a399bb43c16ab
#
_entry.id   2ecf16b14ce7a01dfd8a399bb43c16ab
#
_cell.length_a   1.000
_cell.length_b   1.000
_cell.length_c   1.000
_cell.angle_alpha   90.00
_cell.angle_beta   90.00
_cell.angle_gamma   90.00
#
_symmetry.space_group_name_H-M   'P 1'
#
loop_
_entity.id
_entity.type
_entity.pdbx_description
1 polymer ?
#
loop_
_entity_poly.entity_id
_entity_poly.type
_entity_poly.pdbx_seq_one_letter_code
_entity_poly.pdbx_strand_id
1 'polypeptide(L)'
;LAGLKQGNEESYETFISRLEEAVYRMMPRGEGSDILIKQLAWENANSLCQDLIRPIRKTGTIQDYIRACLDASPAVVQGMAY
;
A
#
# COMPACT_ATOMS: atom_id res chain seq x y z
N LEU A 1 -10.38 -7.84 -7.50
CA LEU A 1 -9.48 -6.85 -6.88
C LEU A 1 -10.21 -5.94 -5.91
N ALA A 2 -11.50 -5.74 -6.10
CA ALA A 2 -12.27 -4.89 -5.19
C ALA A 2 -12.26 -5.40 -3.75
N GLY A 3 -12.13 -6.70 -3.56
CA GLY A 3 -12.07 -7.29 -2.23
C GLY A 3 -10.68 -7.38 -1.64
N LEU A 4 -9.65 -6.97 -2.38
CA LEU A 4 -8.27 -7.07 -1.90
C LEU A 4 -7.91 -5.78 -1.16
N LYS A 5 -8.11 -5.79 0.15
CA LYS A 5 -7.88 -4.62 0.99
C LYS A 5 -6.83 -4.92 2.05
N GLN A 6 -6.15 -3.88 2.47
CA GLN A 6 -5.19 -4.00 3.56
C GLN A 6 -5.92 -4.23 4.88
N GLY A 7 -5.48 -5.25 5.63
CA GLY A 7 -6.00 -5.48 6.96
C GLY A 7 -5.53 -4.41 7.94
N ASN A 8 -6.26 -4.26 9.05
CA ASN A 8 -5.94 -3.22 10.03
C ASN A 8 -4.57 -3.45 10.69
N GLU A 9 -4.15 -4.70 10.77
CA GLU A 9 -2.86 -5.03 11.37
C GLU A 9 -1.86 -5.58 10.36
N GLU A 10 -2.22 -5.53 9.08
CA GLU A 10 -1.34 -5.99 8.02
C GLU A 10 -0.34 -4.90 7.66
N SER A 11 0.94 -5.26 7.52
CA SER A 11 1.92 -4.28 7.08
C SER A 11 1.60 -3.85 5.65
N TYR A 12 1.95 -2.60 5.35
CA TYR A 12 1.69 -2.07 4.01
C TYR A 12 2.46 -2.85 2.95
N GLU A 13 3.69 -3.27 3.26
CA GLU A 13 4.49 -4.05 2.32
C GLU A 13 3.84 -5.39 1.98
N THR A 14 3.28 -6.08 2.97
CA THR A 14 2.57 -7.33 2.72
C THR A 14 1.35 -7.09 1.84
N PHE A 15 0.61 -6.03 2.12
CA PHE A 15 -0.53 -5.64 1.30
C PHE A 15 -0.12 -5.38 -0.15
N ILE A 16 0.95 -4.60 -0.36
CA ILE A 16 1.43 -4.29 -1.71
C ILE A 16 1.86 -5.56 -2.43
N SER A 17 2.54 -6.48 -1.75
CA SER A 17 2.94 -7.75 -2.37
C SER A 17 1.74 -8.55 -2.85
N ARG A 18 0.69 -8.62 -2.03
CA ARG A 18 -0.55 -9.32 -2.41
C ARG A 18 -1.21 -8.63 -3.59
N LEU A 19 -1.23 -7.31 -3.58
CA LEU A 19 -1.84 -6.51 -4.64
C LEU A 19 -1.09 -6.72 -5.96
N GLU A 20 0.23 -6.64 -5.94
CA GLU A 20 1.03 -6.86 -7.14
C GLU A 20 0.81 -8.25 -7.71
N GLU A 21 0.82 -9.25 -6.85
CA GLU A 21 0.60 -10.62 -7.30
C GLU A 21 -0.76 -10.77 -7.97
N ALA A 22 -1.80 -10.19 -7.39
CA ALA A 22 -3.15 -10.27 -7.97
C ALA A 22 -3.23 -9.55 -9.31
N VAL A 23 -2.63 -8.37 -9.42
CA VAL A 23 -2.67 -7.59 -10.66
C VAL A 23 -1.89 -8.33 -11.77
N TYR A 24 -0.73 -8.85 -11.44
CA TYR A 24 0.10 -9.51 -12.45
C TYR A 24 -0.45 -10.87 -12.92
N ARG A 25 -1.41 -11.42 -12.19
CA ARG A 25 -2.16 -12.58 -12.70
C ARG A 25 -3.16 -12.19 -13.78
N MET A 26 -3.59 -10.93 -13.78
CA MET A 26 -4.64 -10.46 -14.67
C MET A 26 -4.09 -9.77 -15.90
N MET A 27 -2.91 -9.18 -15.81
CA MET A 27 -2.37 -8.39 -16.89
C MET A 27 -0.84 -8.38 -16.81
N PRO A 28 -0.16 -8.19 -17.96
CA PRO A 28 1.29 -8.16 -17.96
C PRO A 28 1.83 -6.93 -17.24
N ARG A 29 3.06 -7.02 -16.78
CA ARG A 29 3.74 -5.89 -16.18
C ARG A 29 3.97 -4.82 -17.24
N GLY A 30 3.70 -3.58 -16.88
CA GLY A 30 3.87 -2.45 -17.76
C GLY A 30 3.19 -1.23 -17.20
N GLU A 31 3.03 -0.21 -18.03
CA GLU A 31 2.46 1.05 -17.59
C GLU A 31 1.04 0.89 -17.05
N GLY A 32 0.23 0.08 -17.71
CA GLY A 32 -1.14 -0.13 -17.27
C GLY A 32 -1.23 -0.79 -15.90
N SER A 33 -0.42 -1.82 -15.66
CA SER A 33 -0.41 -2.49 -14.36
C SER A 33 0.14 -1.57 -13.29
N ASP A 34 1.14 -0.76 -13.61
CA ASP A 34 1.73 0.18 -12.66
C ASP A 34 0.70 1.22 -12.22
N ILE A 35 -0.08 1.74 -13.16
CA ILE A 35 -1.14 2.71 -12.85
C ILE A 35 -2.19 2.08 -11.95
N LEU A 36 -2.63 0.88 -12.27
CA LEU A 36 -3.64 0.19 -11.49
C LEU A 36 -3.15 -0.10 -10.07
N ILE A 37 -1.93 -0.60 -9.94
CA ILE A 37 -1.35 -0.90 -8.65
C ILE A 37 -1.28 0.37 -7.80
N LYS A 38 -0.80 1.46 -8.37
CA LYS A 38 -0.70 2.72 -7.62
C LYS A 38 -2.07 3.20 -7.15
N GLN A 39 -3.08 3.10 -7.99
CA GLN A 39 -4.42 3.51 -7.63
C GLN A 39 -4.98 2.66 -6.49
N LEU A 40 -4.86 1.35 -6.59
CA LEU A 40 -5.38 0.44 -5.56
C LEU A 40 -4.54 0.48 -4.29
N ALA A 41 -3.25 0.77 -4.42
CA ALA A 41 -2.37 0.95 -3.27
C ALA A 41 -2.86 2.07 -2.36
N TRP A 42 -3.52 3.06 -2.92
CA TRP A 42 -4.17 4.11 -2.16
C TRP A 42 -5.59 3.72 -1.74
N GLU A 43 -6.41 3.34 -2.71
CA GLU A 43 -7.85 3.15 -2.46
C GLU A 43 -8.15 2.02 -1.49
N ASN A 44 -7.34 0.96 -1.52
CA ASN A 44 -7.59 -0.23 -0.71
C ASN A 44 -6.68 -0.32 0.51
N ALA A 45 -5.89 0.70 0.78
CA ALA A 45 -5.12 0.79 2.01
C ALA A 45 -6.05 1.01 3.20
N ASN A 46 -5.61 0.58 4.38
CA ASN A 46 -6.39 0.87 5.58
C ASN A 46 -6.33 2.38 5.88
N SER A 47 -7.20 2.83 6.79
CA SER A 47 -7.34 4.27 7.03
C SER A 47 -6.06 4.93 7.54
N LEU A 48 -5.30 4.24 8.37
CA LEU A 48 -4.05 4.78 8.89
C LEU A 48 -3.06 5.04 7.76
N CYS A 49 -2.87 4.04 6.89
CA CYS A 49 -1.96 4.20 5.76
C CYS A 49 -2.45 5.24 4.77
N GLN A 50 -3.76 5.32 4.56
CA GLN A 50 -4.32 6.37 3.70
C GLN A 50 -3.99 7.75 4.24
N ASP A 51 -4.10 7.95 5.54
CA ASP A 51 -3.77 9.25 6.14
C ASP A 51 -2.29 9.60 5.92
N LEU A 52 -1.41 8.61 6.02
CA LEU A 52 0.01 8.84 5.83
C LEU A 52 0.38 9.09 4.37
N ILE A 53 -0.33 8.47 3.45
CA ILE A 53 -0.06 8.60 2.01
C ILE A 53 -0.67 9.89 1.45
N ARG A 54 -1.76 10.37 2.03
CA ARG A 54 -2.51 11.50 1.48
C ARG A 54 -1.64 12.67 1.03
N PRO A 55 -0.67 13.14 1.84
CA PRO A 55 0.14 14.28 1.41
C PRO A 55 0.98 14.02 0.17
N ILE A 56 1.31 12.76 -0.11
CA ILE A 56 2.17 12.40 -1.24
C ILE A 56 1.44 11.60 -2.30
N ARG A 57 0.11 11.48 -2.17
CA ARG A 57 -0.67 10.59 -3.04
C ARG A 57 -0.47 10.88 -4.53
N LYS A 58 -0.48 12.14 -4.90
CA LYS A 58 -0.42 12.53 -6.32
C LYS A 58 0.99 12.53 -6.87
N THR A 59 1.97 12.83 -6.05
CA THR A 59 3.34 13.02 -6.51
C THR A 59 4.27 11.88 -6.14
N GLY A 60 3.91 11.07 -5.14
CA GLY A 60 4.76 9.99 -4.68
C GLY A 60 4.65 8.76 -5.56
N THR A 61 5.67 7.91 -5.46
CA THR A 61 5.69 6.59 -6.09
C THR A 61 5.20 5.55 -5.10
N ILE A 62 5.05 4.30 -5.57
CA ILE A 62 4.73 3.18 -4.67
C ILE A 62 5.80 3.05 -3.59
N GLN A 63 7.06 3.27 -3.93
CA GLN A 63 8.16 3.22 -2.95
C GLN A 63 7.99 4.29 -1.89
N ASP A 64 7.56 5.48 -2.30
CA ASP A 64 7.29 6.56 -1.36
C ASP A 64 6.12 6.21 -0.44
N TYR A 65 5.08 5.55 -0.98
CA TYR A 65 3.95 5.10 -0.18
C TYR A 65 4.41 4.08 0.87
N ILE A 66 5.23 3.13 0.46
CA ILE A 66 5.74 2.11 1.37
C ILE A 66 6.55 2.77 2.48
N ARG A 67 7.41 3.71 2.12
CA ARG A 67 8.24 4.43 3.08
C ARG A 67 7.38 5.22 4.06
N ALA A 68 6.36 5.88 3.58
CA ALA A 68 5.47 6.65 4.44
C ALA A 68 4.73 5.76 5.45
N CYS A 69 4.45 4.52 5.07
CA CYS A 69 3.70 3.59 5.90
C CYS A 69 4.57 2.69 6.78
N LEU A 70 5.88 2.75 6.65
CA LEU A 70 6.76 1.91 7.48
C LEU A 70 6.57 2.20 8.96
N ASP A 71 6.46 3.47 9.31
CA ASP A 71 6.32 3.87 10.71
C ASP A 71 4.94 3.55 11.27
N ALA A 72 4.01 3.19 10.40
CA ALA A 72 2.64 2.87 10.80
C ALA A 72 2.43 1.38 11.01
N SER A 73 3.44 0.54 10.78
CA SER A 73 3.27 -0.90 10.99
C SER A 73 3.07 -1.16 12.48
N PRO A 74 2.21 -2.11 12.84
CA PRO A 74 1.96 -2.39 14.25
C PRO A 74 3.23 -2.72 15.03
N ALA A 75 4.17 -3.43 14.40
CA ALA A 75 5.43 -3.78 15.05
C ALA A 75 6.25 -2.54 15.38
N VAL A 76 6.31 -1.59 14.45
CA VAL A 76 7.07 -0.35 14.67
C VAL A 76 6.38 0.51 15.73
N VAL A 77 5.06 0.61 15.65
CA VAL A 77 4.31 1.39 16.64
C VAL A 77 4.52 0.82 18.04
N GLN A 78 4.48 -0.49 18.18
CA GLN A 78 4.73 -1.12 19.48
C GLN A 78 6.15 -0.85 19.96
N GLY A 79 7.12 -0.88 19.05
CA GLY A 79 8.50 -0.59 19.40
C GLY A 79 8.70 0.84 19.84
N MET A 80 7.84 1.75 19.40
CA MET A 80 7.93 3.16 19.78
C MET A 80 7.16 3.50 21.04
N ALA A 81 6.44 2.55 21.59
CA ALA A 81 5.55 2.82 22.71
C ALA A 81 6.26 2.90 24.04
N TYR A 82 7.53 2.59 24.11
CA TYR A 82 8.28 2.65 25.36
C TYR A 82 8.93 4.00 25.64
#